data_a9a21f9ad608574a73e71e3a232c4d03
#
_entry.id   a9a21f9ad608574a73e71e3a232c4d03
#
_cell.length_a   1.000
_cell.length_b   1.000
_cell.length_c   1.000
_cell.angle_alpha   90.00
_cell.angle_beta   90.00
_cell.angle_gamma   90.00
#
_symmetry.space_group_name_H-M   'P 1'
#
loop_
_entity.id
_entity.type
_entity.pdbx_description
1 polymer ?
#
loop_
_entity_poly.entity_id
_entity_poly.type
_entity_poly.pdbx_seq_one_letter_code
_entity_poly.pdbx_strand_id
1 'polypeptide(L)'
;GFLAHTYANDLQLYDHGNPSDCALLVTHLSACVEEVKEWTASSRLRLNASKTELIWFGATRYVRLCPVSPQLIAGAEITPSVQVRDLGVTVDSDLSLKAHVHHLTSVGYFHIRQLRLLRRSLTFEAAHSLVRAMVLSRLDYCNGVMANAPLGLLSSLQSVMHSAARLVLRLPPWASVTQLIRDRLHWLPVQQHITFKL
;
A
#
# COMPACT_ATOMS: atom_id res chain seq x y z
N GLY A 1 11.55 6.25 -23.63
CA GLY A 1 10.53 7.27 -23.38
C GLY A 1 9.66 6.89 -22.19
N PHE A 2 8.99 7.86 -21.56
CA PHE A 2 8.13 7.64 -20.40
C PHE A 2 6.96 6.71 -20.73
N LEU A 3 6.65 5.86 -19.80
CA LEU A 3 5.42 5.07 -19.78
C LEU A 3 4.42 5.79 -18.87
N ALA A 4 3.16 5.83 -19.30
CA ALA A 4 2.07 6.44 -18.54
C ALA A 4 1.03 5.40 -18.18
N HIS A 5 0.55 5.46 -16.96
CA HIS A 5 -0.61 4.70 -16.50
C HIS A 5 -1.61 5.65 -15.88
N THR A 6 -2.88 5.50 -16.20
CA THR A 6 -3.98 6.33 -15.68
C THR A 6 -5.03 5.46 -15.02
N TYR A 7 -5.48 5.89 -13.86
CA TYR A 7 -6.62 5.30 -13.18
C TYR A 7 -7.52 6.41 -12.64
N ALA A 8 -8.70 6.53 -13.21
CA ALA A 8 -9.62 7.63 -12.95
C ALA A 8 -8.94 9.00 -13.18
N ASN A 9 -8.70 9.77 -12.12
CA ASN A 9 -8.02 11.06 -12.13
C ASN A 9 -6.55 11.02 -11.62
N ASP A 10 -6.04 9.82 -11.34
CA ASP A 10 -4.64 9.63 -10.96
C ASP A 10 -3.81 9.28 -12.18
N LEU A 11 -2.69 9.96 -12.38
CA LEU A 11 -1.73 9.76 -13.45
C LEU A 11 -0.38 9.36 -12.86
N GLN A 12 0.21 8.30 -13.38
CA GLN A 12 1.55 7.83 -13.06
C GLN A 12 2.41 7.93 -14.31
N LEU A 13 3.56 8.56 -14.18
CA LEU A 13 4.59 8.62 -15.21
C LEU A 13 5.84 7.94 -14.68
N TYR A 14 6.41 7.02 -15.44
CA TYR A 14 7.61 6.30 -15.04
C TYR A 14 8.53 6.00 -16.21
N ASP A 15 9.80 5.99 -15.92
CA ASP A 15 10.88 5.64 -16.84
C ASP A 15 11.98 4.93 -16.05
N HIS A 16 12.96 4.39 -16.74
CA HIS A 16 14.09 3.70 -16.15
C HIS A 16 15.41 4.18 -16.80
N GLY A 17 16.48 4.12 -16.04
CA GLY A 17 17.80 4.52 -16.52
C GLY A 17 18.92 4.19 -15.54
N ASN A 18 20.14 4.53 -15.90
CA ASN A 18 21.26 4.39 -14.98
C ASN A 18 21.23 5.49 -13.91
N PRO A 19 21.76 5.25 -12.72
CA PRO A 19 21.85 6.28 -11.68
C PRO A 19 22.65 7.52 -12.08
N SER A 20 23.60 7.38 -13.03
CA SER A 20 24.34 8.51 -13.63
C SER A 20 23.45 9.47 -14.41
N ASP A 21 22.31 8.99 -14.90
CA ASP A 21 21.46 9.72 -15.83
C ASP A 21 20.24 10.34 -15.13
N CYS A 22 20.19 10.30 -13.79
CA CYS A 22 19.06 10.83 -13.00
C CYS A 22 18.72 12.29 -13.34
N ALA A 23 19.71 13.15 -13.54
CA ALA A 23 19.46 14.55 -13.91
C ALA A 23 18.79 14.68 -15.29
N LEU A 24 19.22 13.86 -16.26
CA LEU A 24 18.61 13.80 -17.59
C LEU A 24 17.18 13.26 -17.51
N LEU A 25 16.95 12.21 -16.71
CA LEU A 25 15.61 11.66 -16.48
C LEU A 25 14.67 12.72 -15.88
N VAL A 26 15.12 13.52 -14.92
CA VAL A 26 14.32 14.62 -14.36
C VAL A 26 13.98 15.65 -15.42
N THR A 27 14.93 16.02 -16.26
CA THR A 27 14.68 16.98 -17.36
C THR A 27 13.63 16.46 -18.33
N HIS A 28 13.74 15.20 -18.74
CA HIS A 28 12.76 14.57 -19.62
C HIS A 28 11.40 14.44 -18.93
N LEU A 29 11.37 14.08 -17.63
CA LEU A 29 10.14 13.99 -16.86
C LEU A 29 9.45 15.36 -16.80
N SER A 30 10.20 16.42 -16.52
CA SER A 30 9.65 17.78 -16.48
C SER A 30 9.01 18.18 -17.81
N ALA A 31 9.67 17.89 -18.94
CA ALA A 31 9.10 18.13 -20.27
C ALA A 31 7.79 17.34 -20.48
N CYS A 32 7.78 16.07 -20.15
CA CYS A 32 6.59 15.22 -20.27
C CYS A 32 5.43 15.72 -19.39
N VAL A 33 5.71 16.16 -18.16
CA VAL A 33 4.68 16.71 -17.26
C VAL A 33 4.14 18.05 -17.77
N GLU A 34 4.97 18.89 -18.43
CA GLU A 34 4.46 20.12 -19.09
C GLU A 34 3.49 19.78 -20.23
N GLU A 35 3.78 18.79 -21.08
CA GLU A 35 2.87 18.34 -22.13
C GLU A 35 1.53 17.85 -21.54
N VAL A 36 1.59 17.06 -20.45
CA VAL A 36 0.38 16.60 -19.72
C VAL A 36 -0.39 17.78 -19.15
N LYS A 37 0.30 18.78 -18.61
CA LYS A 37 -0.32 19.99 -18.05
C LYS A 37 -1.05 20.79 -19.12
N GLU A 38 -0.47 20.96 -20.31
CA GLU A 38 -1.10 21.60 -21.45
C GLU A 38 -2.36 20.83 -21.90
N TRP A 39 -2.25 19.51 -22.01
CA TRP A 39 -3.38 18.64 -22.36
C TRP A 39 -4.50 18.71 -21.32
N THR A 40 -4.18 18.65 -20.03
CA THR A 40 -5.20 18.77 -18.97
C THR A 40 -5.88 20.13 -18.98
N ALA A 41 -5.10 21.21 -19.23
CA ALA A 41 -5.63 22.57 -19.33
C ALA A 41 -6.62 22.71 -20.51
N SER A 42 -6.31 22.11 -21.66
CA SER A 42 -7.22 22.07 -22.82
C SER A 42 -8.53 21.34 -22.50
N SER A 43 -8.46 20.35 -21.60
CA SER A 43 -9.61 19.58 -21.09
C SER A 43 -10.31 20.23 -19.89
N ARG A 44 -9.96 21.48 -19.53
CA ARG A 44 -10.45 22.20 -18.35
C ARG A 44 -10.17 21.49 -17.03
N LEU A 45 -9.10 20.72 -16.97
CA LEU A 45 -8.55 20.06 -15.78
C LEU A 45 -7.30 20.79 -15.34
N ARG A 46 -6.89 20.57 -14.09
CA ARG A 46 -5.66 21.15 -13.55
C ARG A 46 -4.91 20.11 -12.74
N LEU A 47 -3.62 19.96 -13.04
CA LEU A 47 -2.71 19.15 -12.21
C LEU A 47 -2.59 19.78 -10.82
N ASN A 48 -2.64 18.94 -9.80
CA ASN A 48 -2.48 19.38 -8.42
C ASN A 48 -1.03 19.17 -7.97
N ALA A 49 -0.22 20.21 -8.07
CA ALA A 49 1.19 20.16 -7.68
C ALA A 49 1.40 19.75 -6.22
N SER A 50 0.47 20.10 -5.30
CA SER A 50 0.60 19.72 -3.89
C SER A 50 0.34 18.23 -3.61
N LYS A 51 -0.20 17.50 -4.58
CA LYS A 51 -0.40 16.05 -4.54
C LYS A 51 0.54 15.29 -5.46
N THR A 52 1.36 16.00 -6.23
CA THR A 52 2.34 15.38 -7.12
C THR A 52 3.54 14.95 -6.29
N GLU A 53 3.91 13.69 -6.39
CA GLU A 53 5.01 13.09 -5.67
C GLU A 53 6.02 12.50 -6.65
N LEU A 54 7.30 12.60 -6.34
CA LEU A 54 8.40 11.98 -7.07
C LEU A 54 9.05 10.95 -6.18
N ILE A 55 9.31 9.76 -6.72
CA ILE A 55 10.01 8.70 -6.00
C ILE A 55 11.01 8.00 -6.90
N TRP A 56 12.17 7.70 -6.36
CA TRP A 56 13.19 6.87 -7.00
C TRP A 56 13.05 5.42 -6.54
N PHE A 57 12.90 4.51 -7.48
CA PHE A 57 12.84 3.08 -7.21
C PHE A 57 14.15 2.38 -7.57
N GLY A 58 14.61 1.50 -6.71
CA GLY A 58 15.77 0.67 -6.99
C GLY A 58 16.44 0.12 -5.73
N ALA A 59 17.51 -0.64 -5.92
CA ALA A 59 18.33 -1.06 -4.79
C ALA A 59 18.90 0.17 -4.08
N THR A 60 18.90 0.16 -2.75
CA THR A 60 19.32 1.28 -1.88
C THR A 60 20.66 1.92 -2.30
N ARG A 61 21.61 1.11 -2.79
CA ARG A 61 22.92 1.60 -3.28
C ARG A 61 22.81 2.51 -4.47
N TYR A 62 21.82 2.32 -5.35
CA TYR A 62 21.58 3.11 -6.53
C TYR A 62 20.71 4.34 -6.23
N VAL A 63 19.67 4.17 -5.43
CA VAL A 63 18.78 5.28 -5.02
C VAL A 63 19.58 6.39 -4.31
N ARG A 64 20.61 6.03 -3.53
CA ARG A 64 21.50 6.99 -2.86
C ARG A 64 22.30 7.89 -3.83
N LEU A 65 22.42 7.51 -5.08
CA LEU A 65 23.13 8.30 -6.12
C LEU A 65 22.17 9.27 -6.82
N CYS A 66 20.87 9.10 -6.68
CA CYS A 66 19.87 9.98 -7.28
C CYS A 66 19.72 11.27 -6.45
N PRO A 67 19.32 12.39 -7.11
CA PRO A 67 19.11 13.66 -6.42
C PRO A 67 18.07 13.55 -5.31
N VAL A 68 18.40 14.04 -4.12
CA VAL A 68 17.47 14.18 -2.99
C VAL A 68 16.99 15.62 -2.80
N SER A 69 17.63 16.58 -3.51
CA SER A 69 17.21 17.97 -3.53
C SER A 69 15.89 18.16 -4.27
N PRO A 70 15.11 19.21 -3.97
CA PRO A 70 13.91 19.56 -4.72
C PRO A 70 14.21 19.64 -6.21
N GLN A 71 13.33 19.06 -7.02
CA GLN A 71 13.39 19.09 -8.48
C GLN A 71 12.29 20.01 -9.00
N LEU A 72 12.62 20.86 -9.97
CA LEU A 72 11.62 21.71 -10.61
C LEU A 72 10.90 20.90 -11.69
N ILE A 73 9.64 20.55 -11.43
CA ILE A 73 8.80 19.78 -12.35
C ILE A 73 7.53 20.59 -12.62
N ALA A 74 7.28 20.93 -13.87
CA ALA A 74 6.11 21.70 -14.31
C ALA A 74 5.88 23.01 -13.52
N GLY A 75 6.97 23.69 -13.14
CA GLY A 75 6.94 24.94 -12.39
C GLY A 75 6.70 24.79 -10.89
N ALA A 76 6.71 23.56 -10.35
CA ALA A 76 6.63 23.28 -8.91
C ALA A 76 7.91 22.60 -8.41
N GLU A 77 8.35 22.99 -7.21
CA GLU A 77 9.46 22.31 -6.53
C GLU A 77 8.93 21.05 -5.83
N ILE A 78 9.37 19.88 -6.28
CA ILE A 78 8.98 18.57 -5.75
C ILE A 78 10.22 17.89 -5.18
N THR A 79 10.18 17.63 -3.87
CA THR A 79 11.24 16.88 -3.20
C THR A 79 10.98 15.37 -3.36
N PRO A 80 11.96 14.58 -3.85
CA PRO A 80 11.82 13.15 -3.94
C PRO A 80 11.51 12.52 -2.59
N SER A 81 10.46 11.70 -2.53
CA SER A 81 10.01 10.99 -1.34
C SER A 81 10.66 9.60 -1.25
N VAL A 82 10.87 9.11 -0.04
CA VAL A 82 11.33 7.72 0.19
C VAL A 82 10.18 6.72 0.18
N GLN A 83 8.95 7.21 0.29
CA GLN A 83 7.72 6.43 0.20
C GLN A 83 6.59 7.30 -0.32
N VAL A 84 5.73 6.72 -1.12
CA VAL A 84 4.53 7.36 -1.67
C VAL A 84 3.31 6.48 -1.47
N ARG A 85 2.13 7.10 -1.48
CA ARG A 85 0.88 6.35 -1.43
C ARG A 85 0.23 6.35 -2.81
N ASP A 86 0.18 5.18 -3.42
CA ASP A 86 -0.39 4.96 -4.73
C ASP A 86 -1.59 4.02 -4.66
N LEU A 87 -2.77 4.49 -5.13
CA LEU A 87 -4.03 3.74 -5.12
C LEU A 87 -4.31 3.01 -3.78
N GLY A 88 -3.95 3.65 -2.66
CA GLY A 88 -4.15 3.10 -1.32
C GLY A 88 -3.04 2.17 -0.81
N VAL A 89 -2.07 1.83 -1.64
CA VAL A 89 -0.86 1.07 -1.25
C VAL A 89 0.26 2.05 -0.94
N THR A 90 0.98 1.86 0.16
CA THR A 90 2.21 2.60 0.44
C THR A 90 3.37 1.86 -0.18
N VAL A 91 4.04 2.51 -1.12
CA VAL A 91 5.19 1.96 -1.85
C VAL A 91 6.44 2.70 -1.40
N ASP A 92 7.48 1.97 -1.06
CA ASP A 92 8.78 2.48 -0.65
C ASP A 92 9.84 2.33 -1.75
N SER A 93 10.89 3.14 -1.71
CA SER A 93 11.93 3.22 -2.74
C SER A 93 12.61 1.88 -3.06
N ASP A 94 12.68 0.94 -2.12
CA ASP A 94 13.27 -0.39 -2.29
C ASP A 94 12.21 -1.49 -2.54
N LEU A 95 10.94 -1.10 -2.70
CA LEU A 95 9.80 -1.99 -2.91
C LEU A 95 9.66 -3.07 -1.82
N SER A 96 10.11 -2.77 -0.60
CA SER A 96 10.07 -3.71 0.52
C SER A 96 8.66 -3.93 1.08
N LEU A 97 7.74 -3.00 0.83
CA LEU A 97 6.37 -2.96 1.36
C LEU A 97 6.28 -2.97 2.89
N LYS A 98 7.39 -2.74 3.61
CA LYS A 98 7.42 -2.73 5.08
C LYS A 98 6.50 -1.66 5.65
N ALA A 99 6.56 -0.44 5.09
CA ALA A 99 5.72 0.67 5.51
C ALA A 99 4.23 0.36 5.32
N HIS A 100 3.87 -0.26 4.19
CA HIS A 100 2.50 -0.69 3.91
C HIS A 100 2.00 -1.74 4.91
N VAL A 101 2.77 -2.81 5.12
CA VAL A 101 2.40 -3.88 6.08
C VAL A 101 2.32 -3.34 7.50
N HIS A 102 3.23 -2.47 7.90
CA HIS A 102 3.17 -1.81 9.21
C HIS A 102 1.88 -0.98 9.38
N HIS A 103 1.53 -0.21 8.34
CA HIS A 103 0.27 0.55 8.33
C HIS A 103 -0.95 -0.36 8.45
N LEU A 104 -1.05 -1.41 7.62
CA LEU A 104 -2.15 -2.38 7.68
C LEU A 104 -2.26 -3.05 9.04
N THR A 105 -1.12 -3.44 9.62
CA THR A 105 -1.05 -4.06 10.96
C THR A 105 -1.58 -3.11 12.03
N SER A 106 -1.14 -1.84 12.00
CA SER A 106 -1.56 -0.81 12.96
C SER A 106 -3.06 -0.54 12.88
N VAL A 107 -3.59 -0.37 11.66
CA VAL A 107 -5.02 -0.14 11.42
C VAL A 107 -5.84 -1.38 11.81
N GLY A 108 -5.36 -2.58 11.49
CA GLY A 108 -6.01 -3.82 11.87
C GLY A 108 -6.16 -3.96 13.39
N TYR A 109 -5.10 -3.74 14.15
CA TYR A 109 -5.15 -3.76 15.61
C TYR A 109 -5.98 -2.62 16.21
N PHE A 110 -5.99 -1.44 15.56
CA PHE A 110 -6.88 -0.36 15.98
C PHE A 110 -8.35 -0.80 15.92
N HIS A 111 -8.80 -1.35 14.79
CA HIS A 111 -10.18 -1.82 14.64
C HIS A 111 -10.51 -2.97 15.58
N ILE A 112 -9.59 -3.93 15.78
CA ILE A 112 -9.76 -5.02 16.73
C ILE A 112 -9.97 -4.49 18.15
N ARG A 113 -9.22 -3.45 18.57
CA ARG A 113 -9.42 -2.82 19.89
C ARG A 113 -10.79 -2.18 20.01
N GLN A 114 -11.25 -1.45 18.99
CA GLN A 114 -12.59 -0.84 19.00
C GLN A 114 -13.69 -1.90 19.08
N LEU A 115 -13.60 -2.92 18.25
CA LEU A 115 -14.58 -4.02 18.25
C LEU A 115 -14.58 -4.82 19.57
N ARG A 116 -13.45 -4.92 20.25
CA ARG A 116 -13.33 -5.61 21.55
C ARG A 116 -14.19 -4.95 22.62
N LEU A 117 -14.29 -3.62 22.62
CA LEU A 117 -15.16 -2.88 23.56
C LEU A 117 -16.64 -3.24 23.36
N LEU A 118 -17.05 -3.47 22.11
CA LEU A 118 -18.43 -3.76 21.75
C LEU A 118 -18.74 -5.27 21.75
N ARG A 119 -17.71 -6.13 21.87
CA ARG A 119 -17.84 -7.58 21.63
C ARG A 119 -18.90 -8.27 22.47
N ARG A 120 -19.14 -7.78 23.70
CA ARG A 120 -20.16 -8.36 24.61
C ARG A 120 -21.58 -8.17 24.08
N SER A 121 -21.84 -7.05 23.38
CA SER A 121 -23.15 -6.69 22.84
C SER A 121 -23.37 -7.22 21.41
N LEU A 122 -22.38 -7.84 20.78
CA LEU A 122 -22.48 -8.34 19.42
C LEU A 122 -22.80 -9.84 19.41
N THR A 123 -23.69 -10.26 18.50
CA THR A 123 -23.83 -11.68 18.15
C THR A 123 -22.58 -12.20 17.45
N PHE A 124 -22.49 -13.50 17.22
CA PHE A 124 -21.39 -14.08 16.45
C PHE A 124 -21.38 -13.52 15.00
N GLU A 125 -22.53 -13.51 14.35
CA GLU A 125 -22.70 -13.07 12.95
C GLU A 125 -22.37 -11.59 12.79
N ALA A 126 -22.82 -10.74 13.71
CA ALA A 126 -22.51 -9.32 13.70
C ALA A 126 -21.01 -9.07 13.89
N ALA A 127 -20.39 -9.75 14.85
CA ALA A 127 -18.93 -9.63 15.08
C ALA A 127 -18.14 -10.15 13.87
N HIS A 128 -18.54 -11.27 13.28
CA HIS A 128 -17.90 -11.83 12.08
C HIS A 128 -18.00 -10.86 10.90
N SER A 129 -19.18 -10.29 10.64
CA SER A 129 -19.41 -9.32 9.55
C SER A 129 -18.59 -8.05 9.74
N LEU A 130 -18.57 -7.49 10.95
CA LEU A 130 -17.78 -6.28 11.26
C LEU A 130 -16.29 -6.54 11.11
N VAL A 131 -15.77 -7.67 11.59
CA VAL A 131 -14.36 -8.02 11.41
C VAL A 131 -13.99 -8.20 9.94
N ARG A 132 -14.84 -8.83 9.15
CA ARG A 132 -14.62 -8.94 7.69
C ARG A 132 -14.58 -7.56 7.04
N ALA A 133 -15.52 -6.69 7.35
CA ALA A 133 -15.64 -5.36 6.73
C ALA A 133 -14.52 -4.41 7.18
N MET A 134 -14.10 -4.44 8.44
CA MET A 134 -13.18 -3.44 9.00
C MET A 134 -11.72 -3.90 9.06
N VAL A 135 -11.47 -5.20 9.12
CA VAL A 135 -10.13 -5.76 9.28
C VAL A 135 -9.72 -6.56 8.04
N LEU A 136 -10.46 -7.63 7.70
CA LEU A 136 -10.04 -8.53 6.63
C LEU A 136 -10.06 -7.86 5.26
N SER A 137 -11.05 -7.01 4.96
CA SER A 137 -11.11 -6.28 3.70
C SER A 137 -9.85 -5.43 3.45
N ARG A 138 -9.26 -4.88 4.51
CA ARG A 138 -8.01 -4.09 4.42
C ARG A 138 -6.78 -4.95 4.21
N LEU A 139 -6.72 -6.13 4.86
CA LEU A 139 -5.65 -7.10 4.64
C LEU A 139 -5.72 -7.72 3.25
N ASP A 140 -6.90 -7.74 2.67
CA ASP A 140 -7.18 -8.34 1.36
C ASP A 140 -6.99 -7.37 0.20
N TYR A 141 -7.12 -6.06 0.46
CA TYR A 141 -6.97 -5.06 -0.57
C TYR A 141 -5.56 -5.06 -1.15
N CYS A 142 -5.45 -5.21 -2.47
CA CYS A 142 -4.19 -5.25 -3.21
C CYS A 142 -3.14 -6.24 -2.66
N ASN A 143 -3.55 -7.28 -1.94
CA ASN A 143 -2.61 -8.21 -1.32
C ASN A 143 -1.73 -8.99 -2.32
N GLY A 144 -2.13 -9.06 -3.61
CA GLY A 144 -1.31 -9.63 -4.69
C GLY A 144 0.05 -8.94 -4.84
N VAL A 145 0.19 -7.65 -4.52
CA VAL A 145 1.49 -6.94 -4.55
C VAL A 145 2.50 -7.52 -3.56
N MET A 146 2.02 -8.25 -2.55
CA MET A 146 2.85 -8.91 -1.53
C MET A 146 3.25 -10.35 -1.89
N ALA A 147 3.05 -10.79 -3.13
CA ALA A 147 3.33 -12.15 -3.56
C ALA A 147 4.75 -12.63 -3.25
N ASN A 148 5.73 -11.76 -3.43
CA ASN A 148 7.13 -12.05 -3.19
C ASN A 148 7.65 -11.47 -1.86
N ALA A 149 6.77 -11.01 -0.98
CA ALA A 149 7.17 -10.45 0.30
C ALA A 149 7.76 -11.52 1.23
N PRO A 150 8.78 -11.19 2.04
CA PRO A 150 9.35 -12.13 3.00
C PRO A 150 8.30 -12.68 3.97
N LEU A 151 8.37 -13.97 4.29
CA LEU A 151 7.42 -14.63 5.21
C LEU A 151 7.35 -13.93 6.57
N GLY A 152 8.46 -13.40 7.08
CA GLY A 152 8.49 -12.62 8.31
C GLY A 152 7.61 -11.37 8.26
N LEU A 153 7.49 -10.74 7.08
CA LEU A 153 6.62 -9.60 6.87
C LEU A 153 5.14 -10.01 6.86
N LEU A 154 4.82 -11.09 6.16
CA LEU A 154 3.46 -11.64 6.09
C LEU A 154 2.97 -12.18 7.45
N SER A 155 3.87 -12.63 8.31
CA SER A 155 3.54 -13.12 9.66
C SER A 155 2.88 -12.05 10.53
N SER A 156 3.21 -10.76 10.31
CA SER A 156 2.58 -9.64 11.01
C SER A 156 1.09 -9.52 10.66
N LEU A 157 0.75 -9.66 9.38
CA LEU A 157 -0.64 -9.66 8.92
C LEU A 157 -1.40 -10.90 9.40
N GLN A 158 -0.73 -12.06 9.39
CA GLN A 158 -1.31 -13.30 9.93
C GLN A 158 -1.62 -13.16 11.43
N SER A 159 -0.79 -12.44 12.19
CA SER A 159 -1.03 -12.17 13.62
C SER A 159 -2.26 -11.28 13.85
N VAL A 160 -2.49 -10.31 12.97
CA VAL A 160 -3.74 -9.51 12.97
C VAL A 160 -4.94 -10.41 12.72
N MET A 161 -4.88 -11.27 11.70
CA MET A 161 -5.95 -12.22 11.38
C MET A 161 -6.25 -13.17 12.56
N HIS A 162 -5.21 -13.69 13.21
CA HIS A 162 -5.37 -14.53 14.42
C HIS A 162 -6.06 -13.77 15.56
N SER A 163 -5.68 -12.51 15.77
CA SER A 163 -6.30 -11.65 16.80
C SER A 163 -7.75 -11.33 16.49
N ALA A 164 -8.07 -11.13 15.22
CA ALA A 164 -9.42 -10.93 14.73
C ALA A 164 -10.28 -12.21 14.92
N ALA A 165 -9.72 -13.39 14.63
CA ALA A 165 -10.39 -14.68 14.84
C ALA A 165 -10.71 -14.93 16.32
N ARG A 166 -9.74 -14.66 17.23
CA ARG A 166 -9.99 -14.77 18.68
C ARG A 166 -11.10 -13.84 19.13
N LEU A 167 -11.17 -12.64 18.58
CA LEU A 167 -12.26 -11.69 18.87
C LEU A 167 -13.63 -12.27 18.48
N VAL A 168 -13.76 -12.78 17.25
CA VAL A 168 -15.02 -13.35 16.74
C VAL A 168 -15.44 -14.55 17.57
N LEU A 169 -14.49 -15.47 17.85
CA LEU A 169 -14.74 -16.73 18.56
C LEU A 169 -14.80 -16.60 20.11
N ARG A 170 -14.59 -15.37 20.65
CA ARG A 170 -14.51 -15.10 22.11
C ARG A 170 -13.45 -15.95 22.81
N LEU A 171 -12.30 -16.13 22.16
CA LEU A 171 -11.20 -16.92 22.69
C LEU A 171 -10.19 -16.04 23.42
N PRO A 172 -9.48 -16.58 24.43
CA PRO A 172 -8.42 -15.88 25.11
C PRO A 172 -7.19 -15.66 24.20
N PRO A 173 -6.29 -14.70 24.52
CA PRO A 173 -5.15 -14.34 23.68
C PRO A 173 -4.19 -15.50 23.36
N TRP A 174 -4.07 -16.47 24.28
CA TRP A 174 -3.17 -17.64 24.15
C TRP A 174 -3.78 -18.81 23.38
N ALA A 175 -5.10 -18.79 23.09
CA ALA A 175 -5.73 -19.88 22.39
C ALA A 175 -5.20 -20.01 20.95
N SER A 176 -4.93 -21.25 20.55
CA SER A 176 -4.62 -21.56 19.15
C SER A 176 -5.87 -21.39 18.28
N VAL A 177 -5.71 -20.71 17.16
CA VAL A 177 -6.83 -20.43 16.23
C VAL A 177 -6.58 -20.93 14.81
N THR A 178 -5.43 -21.54 14.55
CA THR A 178 -5.00 -21.90 13.18
C THR A 178 -6.00 -22.81 12.47
N GLN A 179 -6.49 -23.84 13.14
CA GLN A 179 -7.52 -24.71 12.58
C GLN A 179 -8.90 -24.03 12.54
N LEU A 180 -9.26 -23.29 13.60
CA LEU A 180 -10.56 -22.64 13.72
C LEU A 180 -10.80 -21.56 12.66
N ILE A 181 -9.76 -20.89 12.21
CA ILE A 181 -9.83 -19.92 11.11
C ILE A 181 -10.40 -20.57 9.86
N ARG A 182 -9.96 -21.77 9.52
CA ARG A 182 -10.42 -22.51 8.35
C ARG A 182 -11.75 -23.20 8.60
N ASP A 183 -11.88 -23.93 9.71
CA ASP A 183 -12.99 -24.85 9.94
C ASP A 183 -14.27 -24.15 10.44
N ARG A 184 -14.12 -23.03 11.18
CA ARG A 184 -15.26 -22.30 11.76
C ARG A 184 -15.53 -20.95 11.10
N LEU A 185 -14.51 -20.27 10.63
CA LEU A 185 -14.62 -18.93 10.04
C LEU A 185 -14.52 -18.96 8.51
N HIS A 186 -14.04 -20.07 7.93
CA HIS A 186 -13.80 -20.25 6.49
C HIS A 186 -12.90 -19.15 5.92
N TRP A 187 -11.88 -18.72 6.69
CA TRP A 187 -10.90 -17.76 6.22
C TRP A 187 -9.64 -18.49 5.75
N LEU A 188 -9.10 -18.05 4.64
CA LEU A 188 -7.78 -18.49 4.17
C LEU A 188 -6.67 -17.78 4.94
N PRO A 189 -5.59 -18.46 5.34
CA PRO A 189 -4.37 -17.82 5.82
C PRO A 189 -3.84 -16.78 4.82
N VAL A 190 -3.17 -15.73 5.31
CA VAL A 190 -2.74 -14.58 4.49
C VAL A 190 -1.96 -15.02 3.26
N GLN A 191 -0.98 -15.90 3.41
CA GLN A 191 -0.18 -16.40 2.29
C GLN A 191 -1.03 -17.14 1.25
N GLN A 192 -1.94 -18.01 1.69
CA GLN A 192 -2.82 -18.74 0.78
C GLN A 192 -3.81 -17.80 0.07
N HIS A 193 -4.25 -16.75 0.75
CA HIS A 193 -5.12 -15.73 0.17
C HIS A 193 -4.42 -14.93 -0.93
N ILE A 194 -3.13 -14.59 -0.75
CA ILE A 194 -2.30 -13.97 -1.78
C ILE A 194 -2.15 -14.90 -2.99
N THR A 195 -1.77 -16.17 -2.73
CA THR A 195 -1.58 -17.16 -3.81
C THR A 195 -2.85 -17.44 -4.60
N PHE A 196 -4.01 -17.40 -3.94
CA PHE A 196 -5.31 -17.64 -4.60
C PHE A 196 -5.68 -16.54 -5.60
N LYS A 197 -5.15 -15.32 -5.45
CA LYS A 197 -5.43 -14.17 -6.32
C LYS A 197 -4.47 -14.01 -7.50
N LEU A 198 -3.40 -14.79 -7.53
CA LEU A 198 -2.39 -14.80 -8.60
C LEU A 198 -2.71 -15.86 -9.65
#